data_1f2d4e043fd8a3df6dfa8d3464233d5c
#
_entry.id   1f2d4e043fd8a3df6dfa8d3464233d5c
#
_cell.length_a   1.000
_cell.length_b   1.000
_cell.length_c   1.000
_cell.angle_alpha   90.00
_cell.angle_beta   90.00
_cell.angle_gamma   90.00
#
_symmetry.space_group_name_H-M   'P 1'
#
loop_
_entity.id
_entity.type
_entity.pdbx_description
1 polymer ?
#
loop_
_entity_poly.entity_id
_entity_poly.type
_entity_poly.pdbx_seq_one_letter_code
_entity_poly.pdbx_strand_id
1 'polypeptide(L)'
;VNGLPGHMAMELAKQLVRSDDFYILPLALTGNKGMQKIELEGHDVRLFTPGQRAEVPAFFPKDGLVADFTQPDAFLPNAIYYCENGMNFVIGTTGGDRAAAEAKVRSSQVNAVMAPNMAMPIVALQAKMEALTTQFQGLMKDRTLQIVESHQQGKKDTSGTAKAMVKYFNGMGIVFDPAQIVMIRDPEKQRELGVTEEYLKAHGWHTYTLIGLGSNDEAVARFGSEIFQFLQASPAFSDFKTGASQNVAVKKSMLRTSPDGTVLVSAEIPAEGTLQIKHNINGRSVYADGTLKALRFEREQLKRGAHGEVWSMIDVLRSLER
;
A
#
# COMPACT_ATOMS: atom_id res chain seq x y z
N VAL A 1 -2.60 -8.37 -16.52
CA VAL A 1 -1.76 -8.06 -15.36
C VAL A 1 -0.31 -7.97 -15.81
N ASN A 2 0.31 -6.79 -15.66
CA ASN A 2 1.68 -6.53 -16.08
C ASN A 2 2.67 -6.72 -14.92
N GLY A 3 3.90 -7.13 -15.27
CA GLY A 3 4.95 -7.49 -14.31
C GLY A 3 5.07 -8.99 -14.02
N LEU A 4 4.29 -9.83 -14.71
CA LEU A 4 4.45 -11.30 -14.66
C LEU A 4 5.83 -11.71 -15.20
N PRO A 5 6.50 -12.69 -14.57
CA PRO A 5 6.09 -13.53 -13.45
C PRO A 5 6.50 -12.99 -12.06
N GLY A 6 6.55 -11.68 -11.86
CA GLY A 6 6.86 -11.06 -10.56
C GLY A 6 5.88 -11.50 -9.46
N HIS A 7 6.38 -11.63 -8.24
CA HIS A 7 5.59 -12.20 -7.13
C HIS A 7 4.27 -11.49 -6.85
N MET A 8 4.23 -10.14 -6.93
CA MET A 8 3.00 -9.39 -6.67
C MET A 8 2.00 -9.54 -7.83
N ALA A 9 2.51 -9.48 -9.07
CA ALA A 9 1.69 -9.71 -10.27
C ALA A 9 1.10 -11.13 -10.29
N MET A 10 1.88 -12.15 -9.90
CA MET A 10 1.40 -13.54 -9.76
C MET A 10 0.32 -13.67 -8.70
N GLU A 11 0.48 -13.05 -7.54
CA GLU A 11 -0.52 -13.10 -6.47
C GLU A 11 -1.86 -12.49 -6.92
N LEU A 12 -1.80 -11.30 -7.54
CA LEU A 12 -3.00 -10.66 -8.10
C LEU A 12 -3.63 -11.51 -9.21
N ALA A 13 -2.82 -12.03 -10.13
CA ALA A 13 -3.33 -12.80 -11.25
C ALA A 13 -4.08 -14.05 -10.78
N LYS A 14 -3.56 -14.76 -9.76
CA LYS A 14 -4.26 -15.90 -9.14
C LYS A 14 -5.59 -15.51 -8.52
N GLN A 15 -5.65 -14.38 -7.83
CA GLN A 15 -6.92 -13.89 -7.27
C GLN A 15 -7.91 -13.49 -8.34
N LEU A 16 -7.47 -12.86 -9.43
CA LEU A 16 -8.32 -12.50 -10.56
C LEU A 16 -8.90 -13.73 -11.28
N VAL A 17 -8.11 -14.80 -11.46
CA VAL A 17 -8.61 -16.06 -12.03
C VAL A 17 -9.72 -16.66 -11.16
N ARG A 18 -9.65 -16.49 -9.84
CA ARG A 18 -10.65 -16.98 -8.88
C ARG A 18 -11.84 -16.02 -8.67
N SER A 19 -11.78 -14.84 -9.29
CA SER A 19 -12.82 -13.83 -9.18
C SER A 19 -13.91 -14.07 -10.19
N ASP A 20 -15.18 -13.96 -9.77
CA ASP A 20 -16.35 -14.18 -10.63
C ASP A 20 -16.67 -12.98 -11.54
N ASP A 21 -16.01 -11.82 -11.30
CA ASP A 21 -16.37 -10.55 -11.96
C ASP A 21 -15.28 -9.98 -12.86
N PHE A 22 -14.15 -10.70 -13.00
CA PHE A 22 -13.08 -10.36 -13.93
C PHE A 22 -12.66 -11.58 -14.77
N TYR A 23 -12.36 -11.33 -16.01
CA TYR A 23 -11.66 -12.25 -16.89
C TYR A 23 -10.23 -11.74 -17.13
N ILE A 24 -9.24 -12.60 -16.89
CA ILE A 24 -7.84 -12.25 -17.13
C ILE A 24 -7.48 -12.46 -18.61
N LEU A 25 -7.02 -11.40 -19.28
CA LEU A 25 -6.51 -11.55 -20.65
C LEU A 25 -5.24 -12.40 -20.64
N PRO A 26 -5.09 -13.36 -21.57
CA PRO A 26 -3.94 -14.24 -21.62
C PRO A 26 -2.68 -13.56 -22.19
N LEU A 27 -2.42 -12.33 -21.73
CA LEU A 27 -1.28 -11.52 -22.13
C LEU A 27 -0.80 -10.62 -20.98
N ALA A 28 0.51 -10.33 -20.95
CA ALA A 28 1.10 -9.43 -19.99
C ALA A 28 2.38 -8.76 -20.54
N LEU A 29 2.63 -7.52 -20.14
CA LEU A 29 3.93 -6.89 -20.34
C LEU A 29 4.93 -7.41 -19.30
N THR A 30 6.16 -7.69 -19.74
CA THR A 30 7.24 -8.18 -18.89
C THR A 30 8.59 -7.54 -19.24
N GLY A 31 9.47 -7.39 -18.25
CA GLY A 31 10.89 -7.08 -18.46
C GLY A 31 11.76 -8.32 -18.69
N ASN A 32 11.20 -9.53 -18.50
CA ASN A 32 11.95 -10.79 -18.65
C ASN A 32 12.08 -11.20 -20.12
N LYS A 33 13.27 -10.98 -20.69
CA LYS A 33 13.54 -11.29 -22.11
C LYS A 33 13.71 -12.79 -22.42
N GLY A 34 13.90 -13.62 -21.40
CA GLY A 34 14.11 -15.07 -21.56
C GLY A 34 12.82 -15.90 -21.53
N MET A 35 11.67 -15.28 -21.24
CA MET A 35 10.39 -15.97 -21.06
C MET A 35 9.33 -15.42 -22.00
N GLN A 36 8.69 -16.28 -22.76
CA GLN A 36 7.65 -15.91 -23.74
C GLN A 36 6.24 -16.18 -23.23
N LYS A 37 6.08 -17.13 -22.31
CA LYS A 37 4.80 -17.47 -21.70
C LYS A 37 4.99 -18.02 -20.29
N ILE A 38 3.94 -17.96 -19.52
CA ILE A 38 3.80 -18.66 -18.23
C ILE A 38 2.46 -19.39 -18.18
N GLU A 39 2.37 -20.42 -17.38
CA GLU A 39 1.11 -21.02 -16.99
C GLU A 39 0.60 -20.38 -15.69
N LEU A 40 -0.67 -20.01 -15.67
CA LEU A 40 -1.35 -19.42 -14.54
C LEU A 40 -2.67 -20.17 -14.29
N GLU A 41 -2.73 -20.99 -13.23
CA GLU A 41 -3.96 -21.75 -12.86
C GLU A 41 -4.58 -22.50 -14.07
N GLY A 42 -3.74 -23.14 -14.88
CA GLY A 42 -4.17 -23.87 -16.07
C GLY A 42 -4.34 -23.00 -17.35
N HIS A 43 -4.05 -21.71 -17.29
CA HIS A 43 -4.14 -20.80 -18.43
C HIS A 43 -2.76 -20.36 -18.90
N ASP A 44 -2.48 -20.48 -20.20
CA ASP A 44 -1.27 -19.93 -20.82
C ASP A 44 -1.38 -18.41 -20.95
N VAL A 45 -0.45 -17.65 -20.39
CA VAL A 45 -0.35 -16.21 -20.52
C VAL A 45 0.90 -15.84 -21.32
N ARG A 46 0.71 -15.21 -22.48
CA ARG A 46 1.80 -14.72 -23.34
C ARG A 46 2.45 -13.48 -22.73
N LEU A 47 3.78 -13.45 -22.71
CA LEU A 47 4.56 -12.37 -22.18
C LEU A 47 5.16 -11.51 -23.31
N PHE A 48 4.87 -10.22 -23.27
CA PHE A 48 5.34 -9.24 -24.24
C PHE A 48 6.47 -8.39 -23.64
N THR A 49 7.64 -8.46 -24.24
CA THR A 49 8.78 -7.62 -23.88
C THR A 49 8.57 -6.16 -24.34
N PRO A 50 9.36 -5.19 -23.87
CA PRO A 50 9.25 -3.80 -24.32
C PRO A 50 9.33 -3.63 -25.84
N GLY A 51 10.09 -4.47 -26.55
CA GLY A 51 10.19 -4.45 -28.01
C GLY A 51 8.95 -4.96 -28.75
N GLN A 52 8.08 -5.70 -28.07
CA GLN A 52 6.87 -6.32 -28.62
C GLN A 52 5.58 -5.62 -28.17
N ARG A 53 5.67 -4.68 -27.25
CA ARG A 53 4.49 -4.05 -26.63
C ARG A 53 3.55 -3.36 -27.63
N ALA A 54 4.05 -2.99 -28.81
CA ALA A 54 3.24 -2.38 -29.88
C ALA A 54 2.17 -3.36 -30.44
N GLU A 55 2.33 -4.67 -30.23
CA GLU A 55 1.34 -5.67 -30.63
C GLU A 55 0.13 -5.74 -29.68
N VAL A 56 0.30 -5.35 -28.41
CA VAL A 56 -0.69 -5.57 -27.33
C VAL A 56 -2.02 -4.84 -27.56
N PRO A 57 -2.07 -3.59 -28.08
CA PRO A 57 -3.34 -2.88 -28.28
C PRO A 57 -4.31 -3.63 -29.20
N ALA A 58 -3.81 -4.43 -30.15
CA ALA A 58 -4.65 -5.22 -31.03
C ALA A 58 -5.48 -6.32 -30.31
N PHE A 59 -5.05 -6.72 -29.12
CA PHE A 59 -5.69 -7.74 -28.29
C PHE A 59 -6.40 -7.16 -27.06
N PHE A 60 -6.31 -5.85 -26.84
CA PHE A 60 -6.84 -5.21 -25.63
C PHE A 60 -8.27 -4.70 -25.88
N PRO A 61 -9.28 -5.17 -25.13
CA PRO A 61 -10.66 -4.74 -25.32
C PRO A 61 -10.87 -3.31 -24.82
N LYS A 62 -11.88 -2.63 -25.37
CA LYS A 62 -12.19 -1.22 -25.03
C LYS A 62 -12.53 -1.00 -23.54
N ASP A 63 -13.13 -1.99 -22.90
CA ASP A 63 -13.49 -2.00 -21.48
C ASP A 63 -12.41 -2.69 -20.61
N GLY A 64 -11.26 -2.99 -21.20
CA GLY A 64 -10.14 -3.62 -20.51
C GLY A 64 -9.52 -2.70 -19.46
N LEU A 65 -9.01 -3.31 -18.39
CA LEU A 65 -8.27 -2.64 -17.33
C LEU A 65 -6.87 -3.24 -17.21
N VAL A 66 -5.88 -2.40 -16.98
CA VAL A 66 -4.51 -2.82 -16.70
C VAL A 66 -4.27 -2.81 -15.20
N ALA A 67 -3.68 -3.88 -14.66
CA ALA A 67 -3.05 -3.86 -13.34
C ALA A 67 -1.54 -3.97 -13.51
N ASP A 68 -0.79 -2.99 -12.99
CA ASP A 68 0.66 -2.88 -13.18
C ASP A 68 1.44 -3.03 -11.87
N PHE A 69 2.29 -4.06 -11.80
CA PHE A 69 3.26 -4.32 -10.74
C PHE A 69 4.65 -4.60 -11.35
N THR A 70 5.08 -3.73 -12.24
CA THR A 70 6.40 -3.80 -12.91
C THR A 70 7.52 -3.21 -12.03
N GLN A 71 8.60 -2.73 -12.62
CA GLN A 71 9.73 -2.14 -11.92
C GLN A 71 9.63 -0.60 -11.90
N PRO A 72 10.32 0.09 -10.96
CA PRO A 72 10.27 1.54 -10.86
C PRO A 72 10.66 2.30 -12.13
N ASP A 73 11.61 1.79 -12.89
CA ASP A 73 12.08 2.36 -14.17
C ASP A 73 11.05 2.20 -15.30
N ALA A 74 10.15 1.22 -15.19
CA ALA A 74 9.06 1.02 -16.13
C ALA A 74 7.81 1.86 -15.80
N PHE A 75 7.72 2.45 -14.60
CA PHE A 75 6.52 3.14 -14.12
C PHE A 75 6.03 4.23 -15.09
N LEU A 76 6.84 5.25 -15.34
CA LEU A 76 6.47 6.35 -16.24
C LEU A 76 6.33 5.91 -17.70
N PRO A 77 7.27 5.13 -18.28
CA PRO A 77 7.10 4.61 -19.64
C PRO A 77 5.81 3.79 -19.85
N ASN A 78 5.41 3.01 -18.85
CA ASN A 78 4.17 2.24 -18.91
C ASN A 78 2.93 3.15 -18.80
N ALA A 79 2.92 4.11 -17.85
CA ALA A 79 1.81 5.05 -17.73
C ALA A 79 1.59 5.86 -19.03
N ILE A 80 2.68 6.33 -19.67
CA ILE A 80 2.61 7.00 -20.97
C ILE A 80 2.01 6.06 -22.03
N TYR A 81 2.51 4.84 -22.10
CA TYR A 81 2.04 3.83 -23.06
C TYR A 81 0.54 3.51 -22.87
N TYR A 82 0.06 3.39 -21.63
CA TYR A 82 -1.36 3.15 -21.35
C TYR A 82 -2.21 4.34 -21.81
N CYS A 83 -1.79 5.57 -21.52
CA CYS A 83 -2.49 6.78 -21.97
C CYS A 83 -2.57 6.88 -23.49
N GLU A 84 -1.48 6.57 -24.19
CA GLU A 84 -1.42 6.65 -25.67
C GLU A 84 -2.25 5.57 -26.37
N ASN A 85 -2.55 4.47 -25.66
CA ASN A 85 -3.34 3.37 -26.20
C ASN A 85 -4.75 3.26 -25.59
N GLY A 86 -5.21 4.28 -24.84
CA GLY A 86 -6.56 4.30 -24.28
C GLY A 86 -6.83 3.22 -23.22
N MET A 87 -5.80 2.78 -22.49
CA MET A 87 -5.87 1.71 -21.51
C MET A 87 -6.00 2.28 -20.10
N ASN A 88 -7.15 2.17 -19.46
CA ASN A 88 -7.31 2.53 -18.07
C ASN A 88 -6.54 1.58 -17.14
N PHE A 89 -5.98 2.10 -16.04
CA PHE A 89 -5.06 1.27 -15.26
C PHE A 89 -5.06 1.52 -13.76
N VAL A 90 -4.69 0.45 -13.03
CA VAL A 90 -4.35 0.48 -11.61
C VAL A 90 -2.86 0.16 -11.50
N ILE A 91 -2.06 1.05 -10.93
CA ILE A 91 -0.62 0.86 -10.79
C ILE A 91 -0.18 0.88 -9.33
N GLY A 92 0.38 -0.25 -8.88
CA GLY A 92 0.93 -0.45 -7.55
C GLY A 92 2.45 -0.44 -7.50
N THR A 93 3.11 -0.25 -8.64
CA THR A 93 4.57 -0.12 -8.71
C THR A 93 5.04 1.06 -7.85
N THR A 94 5.99 0.81 -6.96
CA THR A 94 6.60 1.83 -6.09
C THR A 94 7.80 2.47 -6.78
N GLY A 95 7.96 3.79 -6.61
CA GLY A 95 9.02 4.56 -7.29
C GLY A 95 8.55 5.13 -8.63
N GLY A 96 9.50 5.63 -9.43
CA GLY A 96 9.21 6.32 -10.69
C GLY A 96 8.71 7.77 -10.52
N ASP A 97 8.59 8.49 -11.63
CA ASP A 97 8.09 9.88 -11.65
C ASP A 97 6.56 9.89 -11.67
N ARG A 98 5.98 9.91 -10.48
CA ARG A 98 4.54 9.93 -10.29
C ARG A 98 3.91 11.21 -10.81
N ALA A 99 4.55 12.37 -10.59
CA ALA A 99 3.99 13.66 -10.99
C ALA A 99 3.84 13.76 -12.52
N ALA A 100 4.86 13.30 -13.25
CA ALA A 100 4.79 13.23 -14.72
C ALA A 100 3.73 12.23 -15.21
N ALA A 101 3.57 11.07 -14.53
CA ALA A 101 2.54 10.11 -14.89
C ALA A 101 1.13 10.67 -14.64
N GLU A 102 0.89 11.32 -13.50
CA GLU A 102 -0.38 11.99 -13.19
C GLU A 102 -0.72 13.07 -14.20
N ALA A 103 0.25 13.91 -14.58
CA ALA A 103 0.07 14.94 -15.60
C ALA A 103 -0.31 14.33 -16.97
N LYS A 104 0.33 13.21 -17.35
CA LYS A 104 0.01 12.49 -18.59
C LYS A 104 -1.41 11.93 -18.59
N VAL A 105 -1.85 11.32 -17.46
CA VAL A 105 -3.23 10.83 -17.34
C VAL A 105 -4.24 11.97 -17.46
N ARG A 106 -4.04 13.07 -16.71
CA ARG A 106 -4.94 14.24 -16.74
C ARG A 106 -5.04 14.91 -18.10
N SER A 107 -4.02 14.74 -18.96
CA SER A 107 -4.02 15.24 -20.36
C SER A 107 -4.54 14.22 -21.37
N SER A 108 -5.04 13.06 -20.92
CA SER A 108 -5.55 11.96 -21.76
C SER A 108 -7.03 11.68 -21.49
N GLN A 109 -7.57 10.66 -22.17
CA GLN A 109 -8.92 10.14 -21.90
C GLN A 109 -8.88 8.92 -20.96
N VAL A 110 -7.70 8.57 -20.44
CA VAL A 110 -7.48 7.40 -19.58
C VAL A 110 -7.61 7.82 -18.12
N ASN A 111 -8.20 6.95 -17.32
CA ASN A 111 -8.21 7.08 -15.87
C ASN A 111 -7.17 6.18 -15.23
N ALA A 112 -6.73 6.54 -14.03
CA ALA A 112 -5.79 5.71 -13.28
C ALA A 112 -6.03 5.73 -11.77
N VAL A 113 -5.93 4.57 -11.14
CA VAL A 113 -5.67 4.48 -9.70
C VAL A 113 -4.16 4.28 -9.51
N MET A 114 -3.51 5.24 -8.87
CA MET A 114 -2.08 5.18 -8.60
C MET A 114 -1.82 5.13 -7.10
N ALA A 115 -1.21 4.06 -6.60
CA ALA A 115 -0.94 3.94 -5.17
C ALA A 115 0.33 3.16 -4.85
N PRO A 116 1.16 3.68 -3.93
CA PRO A 116 2.35 2.97 -3.46
C PRO A 116 2.00 1.86 -2.45
N ASN A 117 0.77 1.81 -1.98
CA ASN A 117 0.26 0.80 -1.05
C ASN A 117 -1.19 0.46 -1.39
N MET A 118 -1.47 -0.83 -1.57
CA MET A 118 -2.80 -1.35 -1.89
C MET A 118 -3.47 -2.03 -0.69
N ALA A 119 -2.79 -2.20 0.45
CA ALA A 119 -3.35 -2.87 1.62
C ALA A 119 -4.40 -1.99 2.31
N MET A 120 -5.68 -2.32 2.15
CA MET A 120 -6.81 -1.50 2.64
C MET A 120 -6.74 -1.13 4.12
N PRO A 121 -6.34 -2.00 5.07
CA PRO A 121 -6.20 -1.61 6.46
C PRO A 121 -5.13 -0.52 6.69
N ILE A 122 -4.06 -0.55 5.88
CA ILE A 122 -3.02 0.47 5.95
C ILE A 122 -3.45 1.76 5.25
N VAL A 123 -4.20 1.65 4.16
CA VAL A 123 -4.83 2.81 3.50
C VAL A 123 -5.79 3.51 4.46
N ALA A 124 -6.58 2.77 5.22
CA ALA A 124 -7.47 3.33 6.24
C ALA A 124 -6.69 4.05 7.36
N LEU A 125 -5.59 3.46 7.84
CA LEU A 125 -4.70 4.13 8.79
C LEU A 125 -4.11 5.42 8.19
N GLN A 126 -3.67 5.40 6.93
CA GLN A 126 -3.16 6.59 6.25
C GLN A 126 -4.24 7.68 6.09
N ALA A 127 -5.47 7.31 5.75
CA ALA A 127 -6.60 8.25 5.68
C ALA A 127 -6.91 8.89 7.07
N LYS A 128 -6.87 8.09 8.14
CA LYS A 128 -6.99 8.63 9.51
C LYS A 128 -5.85 9.59 9.84
N MET A 129 -4.61 9.23 9.52
CA MET A 129 -3.44 10.09 9.74
C MET A 129 -3.52 11.40 8.96
N GLU A 130 -4.00 11.36 7.72
CA GLU A 130 -4.27 12.55 6.90
C GLU A 130 -5.27 13.49 7.60
N ALA A 131 -6.38 12.97 8.07
CA ALA A 131 -7.39 13.75 8.81
C ALA A 131 -6.81 14.34 10.11
N LEU A 132 -6.02 13.57 10.85
CA LEU A 132 -5.36 14.03 12.07
C LEU A 132 -4.30 15.11 11.82
N THR A 133 -3.70 15.16 10.64
CA THR A 133 -2.75 16.21 10.26
C THR A 133 -3.37 17.61 10.40
N THR A 134 -4.61 17.77 9.96
CA THR A 134 -5.34 19.03 10.11
C THR A 134 -5.75 19.30 11.56
N GLN A 135 -6.25 18.28 12.27
CA GLN A 135 -6.71 18.39 13.65
C GLN A 135 -5.58 18.71 14.64
N PHE A 136 -4.37 18.22 14.38
CA PHE A 136 -3.20 18.36 15.25
C PHE A 136 -2.14 19.29 14.66
N GLN A 137 -2.48 20.14 13.69
CA GLN A 137 -1.52 21.06 13.06
C GLN A 137 -0.78 21.90 14.10
N GLY A 138 0.55 21.79 14.11
CA GLY A 138 1.44 22.52 15.04
C GLY A 138 1.43 22.01 16.49
N LEU A 139 0.49 21.13 16.89
CA LEU A 139 0.39 20.63 18.27
C LEU A 139 1.47 19.62 18.63
N MET A 140 2.14 19.04 17.65
CA MET A 140 3.21 18.04 17.86
C MET A 140 4.61 18.62 17.75
N LYS A 141 4.73 19.96 17.72
CA LYS A 141 6.02 20.65 17.72
C LYS A 141 6.86 20.21 18.94
N ASP A 142 8.16 20.08 18.73
CA ASP A 142 9.16 19.72 19.75
C ASP A 142 8.99 18.30 20.35
N ARG A 143 8.12 17.44 19.79
CA ARG A 143 8.05 16.02 20.16
C ARG A 143 9.00 15.20 19.29
N THR A 144 9.45 14.08 19.84
CA THR A 144 10.38 13.17 19.15
C THR A 144 9.60 12.09 18.43
N LEU A 145 9.98 11.82 17.17
CA LEU A 145 9.48 10.71 16.38
C LEU A 145 10.60 9.73 16.07
N GLN A 146 10.34 8.45 16.23
CA GLN A 146 11.21 7.38 15.78
C GLN A 146 10.42 6.51 14.81
N ILE A 147 11.02 6.17 13.69
CA ILE A 147 10.41 5.28 12.68
C ILE A 147 11.37 4.15 12.39
N VAL A 148 10.86 2.93 12.55
CA VAL A 148 11.56 1.69 12.21
C VAL A 148 10.73 0.94 11.18
N GLU A 149 11.37 0.48 10.11
CA GLU A 149 10.74 -0.39 9.12
C GLU A 149 11.56 -1.66 8.87
N SER A 150 10.87 -2.76 8.65
CA SER A 150 11.47 -4.04 8.26
C SER A 150 10.83 -4.54 6.98
N HIS A 151 11.66 -4.89 6.01
CA HIS A 151 11.27 -5.51 4.74
C HIS A 151 12.34 -6.51 4.31
N GLN A 152 11.99 -7.37 3.35
CA GLN A 152 12.92 -8.38 2.82
C GLN A 152 14.29 -7.80 2.45
N GLN A 153 15.34 -8.59 2.64
CA GLN A 153 16.76 -8.18 2.47
C GLN A 153 17.06 -7.50 1.14
N GLY A 154 16.40 -7.92 0.04
CA GLY A 154 16.61 -7.34 -1.30
C GLY A 154 16.00 -5.96 -1.53
N LYS A 155 15.19 -5.42 -0.61
CA LYS A 155 14.58 -4.08 -0.74
C LYS A 155 15.60 -3.01 -0.39
N LYS A 156 16.03 -2.24 -1.40
CA LYS A 156 17.07 -1.20 -1.27
C LYS A 156 16.52 0.14 -0.80
N ASP A 157 15.31 0.48 -1.20
CA ASP A 157 14.68 1.77 -0.93
C ASP A 157 13.89 1.77 0.39
N THR A 158 13.70 2.96 0.94
CA THR A 158 12.80 3.20 2.07
C THR A 158 11.34 3.05 1.62
N SER A 159 10.51 2.45 2.46
CA SER A 159 9.09 2.24 2.22
C SER A 159 8.36 3.54 1.87
N GLY A 160 7.56 3.50 0.80
CA GLY A 160 6.64 4.58 0.45
C GLY A 160 5.62 4.86 1.55
N THR A 161 5.19 3.83 2.27
CA THR A 161 4.28 3.95 3.43
C THR A 161 4.95 4.70 4.57
N ALA A 162 6.21 4.38 4.90
CA ALA A 162 6.95 5.09 5.94
C ALA A 162 7.14 6.57 5.58
N LYS A 163 7.50 6.87 4.32
CA LYS A 163 7.61 8.26 3.83
C LYS A 163 6.29 9.03 3.89
N ALA A 164 5.17 8.39 3.57
CA ALA A 164 3.85 9.01 3.71
C ALA A 164 3.53 9.34 5.17
N MET A 165 3.84 8.44 6.11
CA MET A 165 3.66 8.68 7.54
C MET A 165 4.53 9.84 8.05
N VAL A 166 5.79 9.96 7.58
CA VAL A 166 6.63 11.13 7.88
C VAL A 166 5.94 12.43 7.46
N LYS A 167 5.35 12.46 6.26
CA LYS A 167 4.62 13.65 5.77
C LYS A 167 3.47 14.04 6.71
N TYR A 168 2.70 13.06 7.21
CA TYR A 168 1.61 13.34 8.14
C TYR A 168 2.12 13.86 9.48
N PHE A 169 3.14 13.25 10.08
CA PHE A 169 3.73 13.73 11.34
C PHE A 169 4.36 15.12 11.19
N ASN A 170 5.05 15.39 10.08
CA ASN A 170 5.60 16.72 9.82
C ASN A 170 4.49 17.76 9.65
N GLY A 171 3.37 17.42 9.02
CA GLY A 171 2.19 18.29 8.94
C GLY A 171 1.56 18.63 10.31
N MET A 172 1.74 17.75 11.31
CA MET A 172 1.35 18.01 12.70
C MET A 172 2.37 18.86 13.49
N GLY A 173 3.52 19.19 12.89
CA GLY A 173 4.55 20.05 13.48
C GLY A 173 5.83 19.34 13.93
N ILE A 174 5.92 18.01 13.80
CA ILE A 174 7.16 17.28 14.08
C ILE A 174 8.16 17.55 12.95
N VAL A 175 9.42 17.77 13.32
CA VAL A 175 10.52 17.88 12.34
C VAL A 175 11.23 16.53 12.24
N PHE A 176 10.99 15.81 11.14
CA PHE A 176 11.58 14.49 10.90
C PHE A 176 11.99 14.36 9.44
N ASP A 177 13.25 14.00 9.19
CA ASP A 177 13.77 13.73 7.84
C ASP A 177 13.56 12.24 7.49
N PRO A 178 13.01 11.89 6.33
CA PRO A 178 12.93 10.50 5.88
C PRO A 178 14.25 9.72 5.92
N ALA A 179 15.40 10.39 5.85
CA ALA A 179 16.70 9.76 6.00
C ALA A 179 16.97 9.20 7.42
N GLN A 180 16.19 9.64 8.42
CA GLN A 180 16.27 9.15 9.80
C GLN A 180 15.50 7.84 10.03
N ILE A 181 14.76 7.34 9.01
CA ILE A 181 14.04 6.07 9.10
C ILE A 181 15.05 4.93 9.24
N VAL A 182 14.92 4.16 10.31
CA VAL A 182 15.74 2.98 10.56
C VAL A 182 15.21 1.81 9.72
N MET A 183 16.03 1.33 8.78
CA MET A 183 15.69 0.22 7.90
C MET A 183 16.31 -1.09 8.42
N ILE A 184 15.48 -2.09 8.70
CA ILE A 184 15.92 -3.43 9.07
C ILE A 184 15.80 -4.33 7.85
N ARG A 185 16.94 -4.84 7.38
CA ARG A 185 17.05 -5.73 6.21
C ARG A 185 17.78 -7.03 6.54
N ASP A 186 18.46 -7.06 7.68
CA ASP A 186 19.18 -8.22 8.19
C ASP A 186 18.21 -9.29 8.69
N PRO A 187 18.27 -10.55 8.20
CA PRO A 187 17.34 -11.60 8.58
C PRO A 187 17.39 -11.97 10.06
N GLU A 188 18.53 -11.87 10.75
CA GLU A 188 18.64 -12.18 12.17
C GLU A 188 17.88 -11.13 12.99
N LYS A 189 18.08 -9.85 12.69
CA LYS A 189 17.33 -8.77 13.32
C LYS A 189 15.82 -8.84 13.02
N GLN A 190 15.44 -9.36 11.85
CA GLN A 190 14.05 -9.58 11.50
C GLN A 190 13.43 -10.69 12.37
N ARG A 191 14.17 -11.78 12.63
CA ARG A 191 13.73 -12.83 13.56
C ARG A 191 13.59 -12.30 15.00
N GLU A 192 14.51 -11.47 15.44
CA GLU A 192 14.42 -10.81 16.75
C GLU A 192 13.17 -9.94 16.88
N LEU A 193 12.72 -9.31 15.78
CA LEU A 193 11.45 -8.58 15.73
C LEU A 193 10.21 -9.49 15.70
N GLY A 194 10.39 -10.80 15.51
CA GLY A 194 9.29 -11.79 15.43
C GLY A 194 8.84 -12.14 14.01
N VAL A 195 9.58 -11.74 12.96
CA VAL A 195 9.29 -12.17 11.58
C VAL A 195 9.62 -13.66 11.45
N THR A 196 8.65 -14.48 11.09
CA THR A 196 8.85 -15.93 10.91
C THR A 196 9.57 -16.25 9.61
N GLU A 197 10.21 -17.42 9.52
CA GLU A 197 10.95 -17.86 8.33
C GLU A 197 10.14 -17.75 7.03
N GLU A 198 8.86 -18.08 7.11
CA GLU A 198 7.92 -18.00 5.98
C GLU A 198 7.84 -16.59 5.39
N TYR A 199 7.89 -15.56 6.24
CA TYR A 199 7.67 -14.18 5.83
C TYR A 199 8.94 -13.35 5.67
N LEU A 200 10.14 -13.88 5.92
CA LEU A 200 11.40 -13.16 5.69
C LEU A 200 11.54 -12.59 4.28
N LYS A 201 10.94 -13.27 3.28
CA LYS A 201 10.96 -12.83 1.87
C LYS A 201 9.74 -12.01 1.45
N ALA A 202 8.76 -11.81 2.34
CA ALA A 202 7.48 -11.19 1.98
C ALA A 202 6.81 -10.58 3.22
N HIS A 203 7.42 -9.55 3.80
CA HIS A 203 6.84 -8.79 4.89
C HIS A 203 7.05 -7.28 4.72
N GLY A 204 6.22 -6.51 5.40
CA GLY A 204 6.32 -5.06 5.52
C GLY A 204 5.87 -4.63 6.91
N TRP A 205 6.81 -4.46 7.82
CA TRP A 205 6.56 -4.10 9.21
C TRP A 205 7.02 -2.68 9.49
N HIS A 206 6.18 -1.92 10.16
CA HIS A 206 6.48 -0.52 10.49
C HIS A 206 6.10 -0.22 11.94
N THR A 207 6.97 0.50 12.61
CA THR A 207 6.74 1.01 13.97
C THR A 207 7.03 2.51 13.99
N TYR A 208 6.08 3.28 14.51
CA TYR A 208 6.16 4.71 14.71
C TYR A 208 6.05 4.98 16.19
N THR A 209 7.10 5.50 16.81
CA THR A 209 7.12 5.84 18.24
C THR A 209 7.16 7.35 18.40
N LEU A 210 6.08 7.90 18.94
CA LEU A 210 5.93 9.31 19.28
C LEU A 210 6.21 9.49 20.78
N ILE A 211 7.16 10.35 21.11
CA ILE A 211 7.58 10.65 22.46
C ILE A 211 7.25 12.12 22.75
N GLY A 212 6.46 12.36 23.79
CA GLY A 212 6.03 13.66 24.24
C GLY A 212 7.09 14.38 25.08
N LEU A 213 6.75 15.58 25.52
CA LEU A 213 7.62 16.44 26.33
C LEU A 213 7.67 16.02 27.81
N GLY A 214 6.97 14.97 28.18
CA GLY A 214 6.91 14.42 29.51
C GLY A 214 5.76 13.45 29.69
N SER A 215 5.59 12.91 30.91
CA SER A 215 4.58 11.89 31.21
C SER A 215 3.12 12.38 31.02
N ASN A 216 2.87 13.66 31.05
CA ASN A 216 1.54 14.27 30.96
C ASN A 216 1.33 15.07 29.66
N ASP A 217 1.96 14.66 28.56
CA ASP A 217 1.77 15.34 27.27
C ASP A 217 0.34 15.14 26.74
N GLU A 218 -0.52 16.15 26.93
CA GLU A 218 -1.93 16.11 26.51
C GLU A 218 -2.11 15.93 24.99
N ALA A 219 -1.22 16.49 24.17
CA ALA A 219 -1.32 16.35 22.72
C ALA A 219 -1.06 14.91 22.30
N VAL A 220 -0.05 14.24 22.87
CA VAL A 220 0.22 12.82 22.63
C VAL A 220 -0.91 11.95 23.15
N ALA A 221 -1.47 12.26 24.33
CA ALA A 221 -2.60 11.52 24.91
C ALA A 221 -3.88 11.64 24.03
N ARG A 222 -4.21 12.84 23.57
CA ARG A 222 -5.34 13.09 22.65
C ARG A 222 -5.14 12.38 21.33
N PHE A 223 -3.97 12.50 20.72
CA PHE A 223 -3.65 11.82 19.47
C PHE A 223 -3.76 10.30 19.63
N GLY A 224 -3.24 9.74 20.72
CA GLY A 224 -3.37 8.33 21.07
C GLY A 224 -4.85 7.91 21.16
N SER A 225 -5.69 8.72 21.82
CA SER A 225 -7.13 8.43 21.93
C SER A 225 -7.82 8.37 20.55
N GLU A 226 -7.48 9.28 19.64
CA GLU A 226 -7.99 9.26 18.26
C GLU A 226 -7.60 7.98 17.50
N ILE A 227 -6.35 7.52 17.67
CA ILE A 227 -5.89 6.27 17.05
C ILE A 227 -6.58 5.07 17.69
N PHE A 228 -6.75 5.02 19.02
CA PHE A 228 -7.46 3.94 19.69
C PHE A 228 -8.93 3.85 19.22
N GLN A 229 -9.64 4.99 19.16
CA GLN A 229 -11.01 5.04 18.66
C GLN A 229 -11.11 4.57 17.20
N PHE A 230 -10.18 5.01 16.35
CA PHE A 230 -10.12 4.57 14.96
C PHE A 230 -9.95 3.05 14.85
N LEU A 231 -8.99 2.47 15.57
CA LEU A 231 -8.79 1.01 15.55
C LEU A 231 -10.00 0.22 16.09
N GLN A 232 -10.76 0.82 17.01
CA GLN A 232 -11.95 0.21 17.58
C GLN A 232 -13.15 0.25 16.64
N ALA A 233 -13.39 1.37 15.96
CA ALA A 233 -14.65 1.67 15.29
C ALA A 233 -14.58 1.66 13.76
N SER A 234 -13.38 1.66 13.16
CA SER A 234 -13.26 1.73 11.70
C SER A 234 -13.78 0.48 11.01
N PRO A 235 -14.64 0.62 9.99
CA PRO A 235 -15.11 -0.51 9.17
C PRO A 235 -13.98 -1.31 8.51
N ALA A 236 -12.83 -0.69 8.28
CA ALA A 236 -11.65 -1.37 7.72
C ALA A 236 -11.13 -2.52 8.60
N PHE A 237 -11.55 -2.58 9.86
CA PHE A 237 -11.18 -3.63 10.82
C PHE A 237 -12.39 -4.41 11.34
N SER A 238 -13.55 -4.37 10.68
CA SER A 238 -14.77 -5.05 11.13
C SER A 238 -14.54 -6.53 11.41
N ASP A 239 -13.82 -7.21 10.51
CA ASP A 239 -13.55 -8.65 10.59
C ASP A 239 -12.30 -9.00 11.38
N PHE A 240 -11.56 -7.99 11.88
CA PHE A 240 -10.31 -8.18 12.60
C PHE A 240 -10.57 -8.58 14.05
N LYS A 241 -9.84 -9.58 14.54
CA LYS A 241 -9.82 -9.95 15.96
C LYS A 241 -9.23 -8.81 16.79
N THR A 242 -9.86 -8.51 17.91
CA THR A 242 -9.34 -7.54 18.88
C THR A 242 -8.50 -8.27 19.93
N GLY A 243 -7.35 -7.73 20.25
CA GLY A 243 -6.45 -8.23 21.28
C GLY A 243 -5.82 -7.09 22.06
N ALA A 244 -5.01 -7.45 23.05
CA ALA A 244 -4.17 -6.54 23.82
C ALA A 244 -2.73 -7.07 23.82
N SER A 245 -1.75 -6.21 24.10
CA SER A 245 -0.37 -6.65 24.26
C SER A 245 -0.24 -7.60 25.43
N GLN A 246 0.50 -8.69 25.24
CA GLN A 246 0.88 -9.59 26.33
C GLN A 246 2.07 -9.05 27.15
N ASN A 247 2.71 -7.96 26.69
CA ASN A 247 3.81 -7.34 27.42
C ASN A 247 3.28 -6.54 28.60
N VAL A 248 3.66 -6.95 29.79
CA VAL A 248 3.25 -6.35 31.08
C VAL A 248 3.71 -4.90 31.22
N ALA A 249 4.78 -4.50 30.53
CA ALA A 249 5.29 -3.14 30.52
C ALA A 249 4.41 -2.15 29.73
N VAL A 250 3.49 -2.66 28.88
CA VAL A 250 2.58 -1.81 28.11
C VAL A 250 1.37 -1.44 28.96
N LYS A 251 1.21 -0.14 29.25
CA LYS A 251 0.11 0.38 30.09
C LYS A 251 -1.26 0.30 29.42
N LYS A 252 -1.33 0.47 28.10
CA LYS A 252 -2.56 0.39 27.30
C LYS A 252 -2.22 -0.07 25.91
N SER A 253 -2.98 -1.01 25.39
CA SER A 253 -2.81 -1.45 24.00
C SER A 253 -4.13 -1.82 23.35
N MET A 254 -4.18 -1.70 22.03
CA MET A 254 -5.21 -2.27 21.19
C MET A 254 -4.54 -2.87 19.96
N LEU A 255 -4.79 -4.14 19.72
CA LEU A 255 -4.33 -4.88 18.55
C LEU A 255 -5.52 -5.29 17.69
N ARG A 256 -5.36 -5.12 16.39
CA ARG A 256 -6.31 -5.61 15.37
C ARG A 256 -5.55 -6.54 14.45
N THR A 257 -5.98 -7.80 14.41
CA THR A 257 -5.34 -8.85 13.60
C THR A 257 -6.35 -9.40 12.61
N SER A 258 -5.99 -9.46 11.33
CA SER A 258 -6.83 -10.04 10.28
C SER A 258 -7.21 -11.49 10.60
N PRO A 259 -8.33 -12.01 10.07
CA PRO A 259 -8.78 -13.39 10.33
C PRO A 259 -7.72 -14.45 10.04
N ASP A 260 -6.91 -14.25 8.99
CA ASP A 260 -5.81 -15.12 8.57
C ASP A 260 -4.48 -14.86 9.30
N GLY A 261 -4.41 -13.83 10.15
CA GLY A 261 -3.22 -13.45 10.90
C GLY A 261 -2.14 -12.74 10.09
N THR A 262 -2.36 -12.46 8.82
CA THR A 262 -1.35 -11.84 7.94
C THR A 262 -1.19 -10.35 8.12
N VAL A 263 -2.21 -9.66 8.64
CA VAL A 263 -2.17 -8.21 8.91
C VAL A 263 -2.39 -7.94 10.38
N LEU A 264 -1.51 -7.17 10.98
CA LEU A 264 -1.64 -6.65 12.34
C LEU A 264 -1.53 -5.13 12.30
N VAL A 265 -2.46 -4.43 12.96
CA VAL A 265 -2.36 -2.99 13.24
C VAL A 265 -2.59 -2.78 14.73
N SER A 266 -1.71 -2.03 15.39
CA SER A 266 -1.83 -1.77 16.81
C SER A 266 -1.47 -0.34 17.19
N ALA A 267 -2.02 0.09 18.34
CA ALA A 267 -1.57 1.25 19.08
C ALA A 267 -1.28 0.84 20.54
N GLU A 268 -0.18 1.31 21.07
CA GLU A 268 0.29 0.97 22.41
C GLU A 268 0.82 2.20 23.14
N ILE A 269 0.59 2.25 24.44
CA ILE A 269 1.21 3.23 25.36
C ILE A 269 2.20 2.46 26.24
N PRO A 270 3.46 2.32 25.79
CA PRO A 270 4.48 1.57 26.53
C PRO A 270 4.93 2.33 27.80
N ALA A 271 4.90 3.67 27.76
CA ALA A 271 5.18 4.55 28.89
C ALA A 271 4.31 5.80 28.81
N GLU A 272 4.15 6.51 29.91
CA GLU A 272 3.46 7.80 29.93
C GLU A 272 4.12 8.78 28.97
N GLY A 273 3.33 9.55 28.25
CA GLY A 273 3.82 10.48 27.24
C GLY A 273 4.39 9.82 25.97
N THR A 274 4.26 8.51 25.82
CA THR A 274 4.74 7.77 24.64
C THR A 274 3.60 7.04 23.98
N LEU A 275 3.49 7.16 22.66
CA LEU A 275 2.56 6.38 21.82
C LEU A 275 3.34 5.62 20.76
N GLN A 276 3.07 4.34 20.62
CA GLN A 276 3.62 3.52 19.55
C GLN A 276 2.49 3.02 18.66
N ILE A 277 2.60 3.27 17.36
CA ILE A 277 1.70 2.75 16.33
C ILE A 277 2.48 1.73 15.51
N LYS A 278 1.92 0.56 15.29
CA LYS A 278 2.52 -0.49 14.45
C LYS A 278 1.55 -0.94 13.38
N HIS A 279 2.09 -1.29 12.25
CA HIS A 279 1.38 -2.12 11.28
C HIS A 279 2.35 -3.11 10.62
N ASN A 280 1.96 -4.36 10.65
CA ASN A 280 2.74 -5.47 10.15
C ASN A 280 1.92 -6.22 9.10
N ILE A 281 2.50 -6.41 7.93
CA ILE A 281 1.93 -7.20 6.85
C ILE A 281 2.87 -8.35 6.55
N ASN A 282 2.29 -9.54 6.48
CA ASN A 282 2.95 -10.77 6.09
C ASN A 282 2.33 -11.29 4.79
N GLY A 283 3.16 -11.67 3.81
CA GLY A 283 2.68 -12.11 2.51
C GLY A 283 2.27 -10.96 1.57
N ARG A 284 1.49 -11.30 0.55
CA ARG A 284 1.09 -10.37 -0.53
C ARG A 284 -0.42 -10.34 -0.80
N SER A 285 -1.19 -11.25 -0.24
CA SER A 285 -2.63 -11.40 -0.50
C SER A 285 -3.41 -10.11 -0.25
N VAL A 286 -3.15 -9.43 0.88
CA VAL A 286 -3.82 -8.18 1.24
C VAL A 286 -3.63 -7.06 0.21
N TYR A 287 -2.46 -7.02 -0.46
CA TYR A 287 -2.22 -6.05 -1.54
C TYR A 287 -2.99 -6.42 -2.81
N ALA A 288 -3.09 -7.71 -3.12
CA ALA A 288 -3.87 -8.20 -4.25
C ALA A 288 -5.38 -7.95 -4.03
N ASP A 289 -5.89 -8.18 -2.83
CA ASP A 289 -7.27 -7.85 -2.44
C ASP A 289 -7.58 -6.36 -2.62
N GLY A 290 -6.68 -5.50 -2.17
CA GLY A 290 -6.85 -4.06 -2.34
C GLY A 290 -6.77 -3.64 -3.81
N THR A 291 -5.92 -4.28 -4.61
CA THR A 291 -5.84 -4.02 -6.05
C THR A 291 -7.13 -4.45 -6.75
N LEU A 292 -7.72 -5.56 -6.36
CA LEU A 292 -9.01 -6.02 -6.89
C LEU A 292 -10.12 -5.00 -6.58
N LYS A 293 -10.12 -4.42 -5.37
CA LYS A 293 -11.03 -3.31 -5.02
C LYS A 293 -10.78 -2.06 -5.88
N ALA A 294 -9.53 -1.73 -6.14
CA ALA A 294 -9.17 -0.62 -7.02
C ALA A 294 -9.63 -0.85 -8.48
N LEU A 295 -9.50 -2.07 -9.01
CA LEU A 295 -10.01 -2.43 -10.34
C LEU A 295 -11.54 -2.33 -10.41
N ARG A 296 -12.26 -2.77 -9.36
CA ARG A 296 -13.72 -2.61 -9.27
C ARG A 296 -14.11 -1.13 -9.22
N PHE A 297 -13.42 -0.34 -8.43
CA PHE A 297 -13.63 1.10 -8.36
C PHE A 297 -13.42 1.76 -9.73
N GLU A 298 -12.30 1.48 -10.40
CA GLU A 298 -11.98 2.01 -11.72
C GLU A 298 -13.08 1.67 -12.75
N ARG A 299 -13.53 0.40 -12.77
CA ARG A 299 -14.64 -0.05 -13.61
C ARG A 299 -15.93 0.77 -13.37
N GLU A 300 -16.25 1.05 -12.12
CA GLU A 300 -17.43 1.85 -11.79
C GLU A 300 -17.28 3.34 -12.18
N GLN A 301 -16.07 3.91 -12.07
CA GLN A 301 -15.82 5.27 -12.53
C GLN A 301 -15.96 5.38 -14.07
N LEU A 302 -15.50 4.39 -14.80
CA LEU A 302 -15.69 4.33 -16.26
C LEU A 302 -17.17 4.28 -16.66
N LYS A 303 -17.98 3.47 -15.98
CA LYS A 303 -19.43 3.44 -16.19
C LYS A 303 -20.11 4.80 -15.93
N ARG A 304 -19.55 5.61 -15.02
CA ARG A 304 -20.03 6.98 -14.72
C ARG A 304 -19.51 8.03 -15.71
N GLY A 305 -18.72 7.62 -16.71
CA GLY A 305 -18.18 8.51 -17.75
C GLY A 305 -16.98 9.35 -17.28
N ALA A 306 -16.24 8.91 -16.28
CA ALA A 306 -15.01 9.60 -15.86
C ALA A 306 -13.91 9.46 -16.91
N HIS A 307 -13.17 10.54 -17.16
CA HIS A 307 -12.05 10.59 -18.10
C HIS A 307 -10.95 11.54 -17.61
N GLY A 308 -9.69 11.14 -17.76
CA GLY A 308 -8.53 11.95 -17.36
C GLY A 308 -8.35 12.07 -15.85
N GLU A 309 -8.95 11.16 -15.08
CA GLU A 309 -8.93 11.23 -13.63
C GLU A 309 -7.82 10.38 -13.02
N VAL A 310 -7.25 10.87 -11.94
CA VAL A 310 -6.25 10.16 -11.14
C VAL A 310 -6.75 10.04 -9.72
N TRP A 311 -6.87 8.80 -9.24
CA TRP A 311 -7.31 8.50 -7.88
C TRP A 311 -6.22 7.81 -7.06
N SER A 312 -6.33 7.95 -5.77
CA SER A 312 -5.55 7.26 -4.75
C SER A 312 -6.35 6.07 -4.17
N MET A 313 -5.69 5.23 -3.39
CA MET A 313 -6.40 4.19 -2.62
C MET A 313 -7.28 4.77 -1.51
N ILE A 314 -7.04 6.01 -1.05
CA ILE A 314 -7.95 6.69 -0.11
C ILE A 314 -9.29 7.00 -0.80
N ASP A 315 -9.27 7.37 -2.09
CA ASP A 315 -10.50 7.58 -2.86
C ASP A 315 -11.26 6.27 -3.06
N VAL A 316 -10.55 5.17 -3.32
CA VAL A 316 -11.13 3.82 -3.36
C VAL A 316 -11.77 3.47 -2.02
N LEU A 317 -11.08 3.69 -0.88
CA LEU A 317 -11.61 3.45 0.46
C LEU A 317 -12.90 4.23 0.70
N ARG A 318 -12.88 5.54 0.45
CA ARG A 318 -14.07 6.43 0.63
C ARG A 318 -15.27 6.01 -0.21
N SER A 319 -15.04 5.35 -1.34
CA SER A 319 -16.13 4.84 -2.18
C SER A 319 -16.81 3.59 -1.61
N LEU A 320 -16.09 2.82 -0.78
CA LEU A 320 -16.61 1.61 -0.13
C LEU A 320 -17.39 1.92 1.17
N GLU A 321 -17.23 3.13 1.72
CA GLU A 321 -17.91 3.58 2.93
C GLU A 321 -19.25 4.29 2.65
N ARG A 322 -19.62 4.47 1.38
CA ARG A 322 -20.88 5.07 0.90
C ARG A 322 -21.90 4.00 0.55
#